data_12ea75ec58097267398d12393935409e
#
_entry.id   12ea75ec58097267398d12393935409e
#
_cell.length_a   1.000
_cell.length_b   1.000
_cell.length_c   1.000
_cell.angle_alpha   90.00
_cell.angle_beta   90.00
_cell.angle_gamma   90.00
#
_symmetry.space_group_name_H-M   'P 1'
#
loop_
_entity.id
_entity.type
_entity.pdbx_description
1 polymer ?
#
loop_
_entity_poly.entity_id
_entity_poly.type
_entity_poly.pdbx_seq_one_letter_code
_entity_poly.pdbx_strand_id
1 'polypeptide(L)'
;MTIAHAISRRAALQFFSTGTLLMTTGNLTSAAAAEPSPSFAVTTPIHIHSAGLRVRNLDLMTDFYHRVIGMDILSRTAGETVLGKDGVDLYHLVAKPGNDTDDKRTAGLFHTAFLMPNRKALGEWLIFAVRNQIPFTGFADHLVSEALYLDDPEGNGIEVYADRSPMDWHWTNNFVDMATDPLDVDNLVAGLPMEAHMPYVAPSGFRIGHVHLRVGNVAKAEDFYIGTAGLELTQRLQNSAAFLANGHYHHHIGANIWQSRNAGLRSDTMLGLDFVAFSTAEPLMDGLRGRLKAAGGDFSEQGDMIEALDPWGTRVRFIPAA
;
A
#
# COMPACT_ATOMS: atom_id res chain seq x y z
N MET A 1 -8.80 -24.45 -9.76
CA MET A 1 -8.49 -24.22 -11.19
C MET A 1 -7.21 -23.42 -11.21
N THR A 2 -6.10 -24.02 -11.64
CA THR A 2 -4.73 -23.46 -11.43
C THR A 2 -4.52 -22.27 -12.33
N ILE A 3 -4.10 -21.12 -11.77
CA ILE A 3 -3.86 -19.82 -12.44
C ILE A 3 -2.93 -19.92 -13.68
N ALA A 4 -2.13 -20.99 -13.78
CA ALA A 4 -1.29 -21.31 -14.95
C ALA A 4 -2.07 -21.50 -16.27
N HIS A 5 -3.41 -21.56 -16.26
CA HIS A 5 -4.24 -21.69 -17.46
C HIS A 5 -4.83 -20.38 -17.96
N ALA A 6 -4.72 -19.27 -17.22
CA ALA A 6 -5.25 -17.98 -17.63
C ALA A 6 -4.32 -17.18 -18.56
N ILE A 7 -3.03 -17.53 -18.59
CA ILE A 7 -2.11 -16.97 -19.61
C ILE A 7 -2.24 -17.86 -20.84
N SER A 8 -3.13 -17.47 -21.74
CA SER A 8 -3.48 -18.21 -22.96
C SER A 8 -2.25 -18.62 -23.76
N ARG A 9 -2.22 -19.88 -24.22
CA ARG A 9 -1.24 -20.46 -25.16
C ARG A 9 -1.14 -19.71 -26.51
N ARG A 10 -1.98 -18.71 -26.74
CA ARG A 10 -2.00 -17.91 -27.98
C ARG A 10 -0.91 -16.83 -28.05
N ALA A 11 -0.35 -16.37 -26.92
CA ALA A 11 0.72 -15.38 -26.91
C ALA A 11 2.13 -15.93 -27.22
N ALA A 12 2.29 -17.24 -27.29
CA ALA A 12 3.60 -17.91 -27.45
C ALA A 12 4.00 -18.20 -28.92
N LEU A 13 3.20 -17.84 -29.92
CA LEU A 13 3.38 -18.33 -31.30
C LEU A 13 3.53 -17.26 -32.40
N GLN A 14 3.86 -16.05 -32.08
CA GLN A 14 4.22 -15.07 -33.12
C GLN A 14 5.46 -14.29 -32.74
N PHE A 15 6.66 -14.74 -33.17
CA PHE A 15 7.80 -13.90 -33.45
C PHE A 15 8.97 -14.76 -33.96
N PHE A 16 8.96 -15.04 -35.26
CA PHE A 16 10.18 -15.24 -36.03
C PHE A 16 10.00 -14.44 -37.32
N SER A 17 10.64 -13.28 -37.40
CA SER A 17 10.98 -12.66 -38.67
C SER A 17 12.31 -11.91 -38.53
N THR A 18 13.24 -12.32 -39.34
CA THR A 18 14.59 -11.78 -39.55
C THR A 18 14.54 -10.36 -40.07
N GLY A 19 15.19 -9.42 -39.38
CA GLY A 19 15.40 -8.04 -39.82
C GLY A 19 16.86 -7.66 -39.74
N THR A 20 17.43 -7.26 -40.89
CA THR A 20 18.82 -6.87 -41.12
C THR A 20 19.18 -5.57 -40.40
N LEU A 21 20.30 -5.58 -39.69
CA LEU A 21 20.86 -4.46 -38.92
C LEU A 21 21.58 -3.47 -39.81
N LEU A 22 21.11 -2.24 -39.92
CA LEU A 22 21.85 -1.09 -40.46
C LEU A 22 22.38 -0.27 -39.27
N MET A 23 23.70 -0.26 -39.09
CA MET A 23 24.33 0.59 -38.10
C MET A 23 24.48 2.03 -38.61
N THR A 24 23.78 2.97 -37.98
CA THR A 24 24.10 4.40 -38.10
C THR A 24 24.66 4.87 -36.76
N THR A 25 25.90 5.35 -36.78
CA THR A 25 26.56 5.98 -35.62
C THR A 25 26.00 7.39 -35.44
N GLY A 26 24.96 7.53 -34.61
CA GLY A 26 24.49 8.83 -34.14
C GLY A 26 24.98 9.03 -32.70
N ASN A 27 25.57 10.19 -32.41
CA ASN A 27 25.88 10.63 -31.04
C ASN A 27 24.57 10.72 -30.25
N LEU A 28 24.33 9.75 -29.38
CA LEU A 28 23.27 9.80 -28.38
C LEU A 28 23.75 10.68 -27.22
N THR A 29 23.40 11.95 -27.24
CA THR A 29 23.35 12.74 -26.02
C THR A 29 22.30 12.06 -25.11
N SER A 30 22.74 11.46 -24.02
CA SER A 30 21.87 10.95 -22.96
C SER A 30 21.04 12.13 -22.43
N ALA A 31 19.80 12.25 -22.90
CA ALA A 31 18.83 13.05 -22.19
C ALA A 31 18.66 12.39 -20.82
N ALA A 32 19.00 13.08 -19.74
CA ALA A 32 18.66 12.66 -18.40
C ALA A 32 17.14 12.41 -18.40
N ALA A 33 16.73 11.18 -18.08
CA ALA A 33 15.31 10.86 -17.92
C ALA A 33 14.76 11.82 -16.85
N ALA A 34 13.71 12.56 -17.19
CA ALA A 34 13.06 13.42 -16.22
C ALA A 34 12.59 12.54 -15.05
N GLU A 35 12.87 12.97 -13.81
CA GLU A 35 12.36 12.31 -12.63
C GLU A 35 10.84 12.12 -12.77
N PRO A 36 10.30 10.92 -12.52
CA PRO A 36 8.87 10.69 -12.62
C PRO A 36 8.14 11.62 -11.64
N SER A 37 7.09 12.28 -12.12
CA SER A 37 6.23 13.08 -11.24
C SER A 37 5.71 12.20 -10.11
N PRO A 38 5.66 12.70 -8.86
CA PRO A 38 5.16 11.94 -7.74
C PRO A 38 3.70 11.50 -7.98
N SER A 39 3.35 10.31 -7.50
CA SER A 39 1.99 9.81 -7.55
C SER A 39 1.04 10.77 -6.82
N PHE A 40 -0.20 10.90 -7.32
CA PHE A 40 -1.22 11.74 -6.69
C PHE A 40 -1.48 11.35 -5.22
N ALA A 41 -1.40 10.07 -4.89
CA ALA A 41 -1.52 9.55 -3.52
C ALA A 41 -0.64 10.30 -2.51
N VAL A 42 0.59 10.68 -2.90
CA VAL A 42 1.59 11.30 -2.01
C VAL A 42 1.78 12.80 -2.23
N THR A 43 0.88 13.43 -2.97
CA THR A 43 0.87 14.89 -3.16
C THR A 43 -0.26 15.59 -2.40
N THR A 44 -1.10 14.81 -1.72
CA THR A 44 -2.19 15.35 -0.89
C THR A 44 -1.68 15.87 0.45
N PRO A 45 -2.37 16.81 1.09
CA PRO A 45 -1.90 17.43 2.35
C PRO A 45 -1.73 16.45 3.52
N ILE A 46 -2.49 15.34 3.53
CA ILE A 46 -2.33 14.22 4.47
C ILE A 46 -2.33 12.94 3.65
N HIS A 47 -1.23 12.19 3.67
CA HIS A 47 -1.08 10.93 2.94
C HIS A 47 -0.22 9.93 3.72
N ILE A 48 -0.25 8.66 3.32
CA ILE A 48 0.59 7.65 3.97
C ILE A 48 2.06 7.95 3.69
N HIS A 49 2.86 8.05 4.74
CA HIS A 49 4.32 8.10 4.68
C HIS A 49 4.89 6.68 4.75
N SER A 50 4.58 5.97 5.84
CA SER A 50 5.11 4.63 6.11
C SER A 50 4.15 3.80 6.95
N ALA A 51 4.41 2.49 7.03
CA ALA A 51 3.75 1.59 7.96
C ALA A 51 4.76 0.65 8.62
N GLY A 52 4.40 0.07 9.75
CA GLY A 52 5.26 -0.87 10.47
C GLY A 52 4.55 -2.16 10.83
N LEU A 53 5.27 -3.27 10.78
CA LEU A 53 4.84 -4.57 11.27
C LEU A 53 5.70 -5.05 12.44
N ARG A 54 5.04 -5.66 13.43
CA ARG A 54 5.66 -6.57 14.40
C ARG A 54 5.72 -7.94 13.77
N VAL A 55 6.93 -8.49 13.60
CA VAL A 55 7.18 -9.75 12.91
C VAL A 55 7.86 -10.76 13.80
N ARG A 56 7.59 -12.05 13.60
CA ARG A 56 8.21 -13.14 14.33
C ARG A 56 9.62 -13.44 13.81
N ASN A 57 9.76 -13.50 12.50
CA ASN A 57 11.01 -13.83 11.83
C ASN A 57 11.46 -12.65 10.95
N LEU A 58 12.31 -11.80 11.52
CA LEU A 58 12.79 -10.59 10.86
C LEU A 58 13.54 -10.89 9.54
N ASP A 59 14.34 -11.96 9.53
CA ASP A 59 15.14 -12.31 8.35
C ASP A 59 14.25 -12.75 7.18
N LEU A 60 13.29 -13.63 7.46
CA LEU A 60 12.34 -14.13 6.46
C LEU A 60 11.50 -12.99 5.87
N MET A 61 11.02 -12.10 6.74
CA MET A 61 10.19 -10.98 6.33
C MET A 61 10.98 -9.92 5.57
N THR A 62 12.22 -9.65 6.00
CA THR A 62 13.13 -8.75 5.27
C THR A 62 13.42 -9.30 3.87
N ASP A 63 13.75 -10.60 3.75
CA ASP A 63 14.01 -11.22 2.43
C ASP A 63 12.79 -11.14 1.52
N PHE A 64 11.59 -11.38 2.03
CA PHE A 64 10.35 -11.28 1.27
C PHE A 64 10.12 -9.86 0.74
N TYR A 65 10.09 -8.86 1.60
CA TYR A 65 9.82 -7.47 1.19
C TYR A 65 10.92 -6.89 0.30
N HIS A 66 12.16 -7.31 0.51
CA HIS A 66 13.27 -6.92 -0.37
C HIS A 66 13.21 -7.59 -1.74
N ARG A 67 12.98 -8.92 -1.81
CA ARG A 67 13.13 -9.68 -3.06
C ARG A 67 11.84 -9.83 -3.85
N VAL A 68 10.68 -9.83 -3.18
CA VAL A 68 9.36 -10.02 -3.82
C VAL A 68 8.66 -8.70 -4.07
N ILE A 69 8.62 -7.81 -3.08
CA ILE A 69 8.02 -6.48 -3.24
C ILE A 69 9.03 -5.51 -3.88
N GLY A 70 10.32 -5.75 -3.68
CA GLY A 70 11.40 -5.04 -4.38
C GLY A 70 11.91 -3.79 -3.68
N MET A 71 11.63 -3.64 -2.39
CA MET A 71 12.10 -2.50 -1.60
C MET A 71 13.61 -2.62 -1.29
N ASP A 72 14.29 -1.48 -1.24
CA ASP A 72 15.66 -1.39 -0.81
C ASP A 72 15.73 -1.50 0.73
N ILE A 73 16.77 -2.18 1.26
CA ILE A 73 17.04 -2.19 2.71
C ILE A 73 17.79 -0.90 3.03
N LEU A 74 17.13 0.04 3.72
CA LEU A 74 17.71 1.33 4.08
C LEU A 74 18.53 1.23 5.37
N SER A 75 18.05 0.46 6.34
CA SER A 75 18.80 0.15 7.56
C SER A 75 18.40 -1.21 8.11
N ARG A 76 19.31 -1.86 8.85
CA ARG A 76 19.05 -3.13 9.50
C ARG A 76 19.84 -3.27 10.80
N THR A 77 19.15 -3.67 11.85
CA THR A 77 19.69 -4.04 13.15
C THR A 77 19.20 -5.45 13.53
N ALA A 78 19.59 -5.95 14.69
CA ALA A 78 19.06 -7.22 15.21
C ALA A 78 17.56 -7.15 15.58
N GLY A 79 17.02 -5.96 15.81
CA GLY A 79 15.62 -5.76 16.25
C GLY A 79 14.71 -5.15 15.21
N GLU A 80 15.25 -4.57 14.13
CA GLU A 80 14.45 -3.84 13.15
C GLU A 80 15.14 -3.83 11.78
N THR A 81 14.31 -3.88 10.75
CA THR A 81 14.71 -3.55 9.37
C THR A 81 13.79 -2.45 8.84
N VAL A 82 14.39 -1.41 8.26
CA VAL A 82 13.69 -0.35 7.54
C VAL A 82 13.89 -0.58 6.05
N LEU A 83 12.79 -0.69 5.32
CA LEU A 83 12.77 -0.85 3.87
C LEU A 83 12.13 0.37 3.22
N GLY A 84 12.57 0.68 2.01
CA GLY A 84 12.07 1.84 1.29
C GLY A 84 12.41 1.85 -0.17
N LYS A 85 12.15 2.99 -0.81
CA LYS A 85 12.48 3.23 -2.21
C LYS A 85 12.84 4.70 -2.43
N ASP A 86 13.83 4.96 -3.30
CA ASP A 86 14.35 6.30 -3.60
C ASP A 86 14.83 7.06 -2.34
N GLY A 87 15.34 6.34 -1.34
CA GLY A 87 15.78 6.92 -0.07
C GLY A 87 14.65 7.27 0.91
N VAL A 88 13.38 7.04 0.54
CA VAL A 88 12.22 7.22 1.43
C VAL A 88 11.97 5.94 2.21
N ASP A 89 11.90 6.04 3.54
CA ASP A 89 11.52 4.93 4.41
C ASP A 89 10.01 4.67 4.30
N LEU A 90 9.67 3.45 3.88
CA LEU A 90 8.27 3.08 3.62
C LEU A 90 7.76 2.03 4.59
N TYR A 91 8.60 1.05 4.97
CA TYR A 91 8.12 -0.10 5.71
C TYR A 91 9.10 -0.53 6.79
N HIS A 92 8.60 -0.62 8.02
CA HIS A 92 9.38 -0.98 9.20
C HIS A 92 9.00 -2.39 9.66
N LEU A 93 9.98 -3.26 9.81
CA LEU A 93 9.80 -4.61 10.35
C LEU A 93 10.47 -4.67 11.73
N VAL A 94 9.67 -4.83 12.78
CA VAL A 94 10.15 -4.87 14.18
C VAL A 94 10.07 -6.29 14.70
N ALA A 95 11.21 -6.86 15.10
CA ALA A 95 11.31 -8.22 15.61
C ALA A 95 10.56 -8.37 16.94
N LYS A 96 9.57 -9.26 16.99
CA LYS A 96 8.79 -9.64 18.18
C LYS A 96 8.57 -11.16 18.20
N PRO A 97 9.64 -11.98 18.30
CA PRO A 97 9.55 -13.44 18.11
C PRO A 97 8.68 -14.16 19.15
N GLY A 98 8.48 -13.54 20.33
CA GLY A 98 7.64 -14.08 21.40
C GLY A 98 6.17 -13.70 21.33
N ASN A 99 5.76 -12.85 20.34
CA ASN A 99 4.39 -12.38 20.24
C ASN A 99 3.44 -13.43 19.64
N ASP A 100 2.16 -13.28 19.99
CA ASP A 100 1.08 -14.11 19.45
C ASP A 100 0.83 -13.81 17.97
N THR A 101 0.41 -14.83 17.21
CA THR A 101 0.00 -14.66 15.81
C THR A 101 -1.21 -13.74 15.69
N ASP A 102 -1.25 -12.92 14.65
CA ASP A 102 -2.38 -12.02 14.36
C ASP A 102 -3.69 -12.81 14.18
N ASP A 103 -4.68 -12.56 15.05
CA ASP A 103 -6.02 -13.14 14.90
C ASP A 103 -6.87 -12.22 14.01
N LYS A 104 -7.25 -12.69 12.84
CA LYS A 104 -8.03 -11.93 11.86
C LYS A 104 -9.41 -11.48 12.38
N ARG A 105 -9.89 -12.03 13.49
CA ARG A 105 -11.13 -11.60 14.17
C ARG A 105 -10.93 -10.38 15.08
N THR A 106 -9.68 -9.99 15.32
CA THR A 106 -9.35 -8.78 16.08
C THR A 106 -9.14 -7.58 15.15
N ALA A 107 -9.12 -6.38 15.72
CA ALA A 107 -8.67 -5.19 15.00
C ALA A 107 -7.19 -5.33 14.61
N GLY A 108 -6.76 -4.65 13.54
CA GLY A 108 -5.39 -4.72 13.04
C GLY A 108 -5.30 -4.51 11.53
N LEU A 109 -4.27 -5.06 10.90
CA LEU A 109 -4.05 -4.92 9.46
C LEU A 109 -4.99 -5.82 8.65
N PHE A 110 -5.71 -5.26 7.68
CA PHE A 110 -6.32 -6.04 6.61
C PHE A 110 -5.32 -6.21 5.46
N HIS A 111 -4.78 -5.11 4.91
CA HIS A 111 -3.62 -5.11 4.01
C HIS A 111 -2.86 -3.78 4.02
N THR A 112 -1.58 -3.84 3.65
CA THR A 112 -0.80 -2.68 3.22
C THR A 112 -0.80 -2.65 1.69
N ALA A 113 -1.12 -1.48 1.12
CA ALA A 113 -1.23 -1.32 -0.32
C ALA A 113 -0.02 -0.57 -0.90
N PHE A 114 0.77 -1.30 -1.67
CA PHE A 114 1.96 -0.82 -2.35
C PHE A 114 1.61 -0.30 -3.74
N LEU A 115 1.78 1.00 -3.93
CA LEU A 115 1.44 1.73 -5.15
C LEU A 115 2.59 1.68 -6.15
N MET A 116 2.34 1.07 -7.28
CA MET A 116 3.21 1.14 -8.45
C MET A 116 3.06 2.51 -9.13
N PRO A 117 4.13 3.09 -9.68
CA PRO A 117 4.07 4.43 -10.28
C PRO A 117 3.14 4.51 -11.50
N ASN A 118 2.82 3.38 -12.10
CA ASN A 118 1.91 3.30 -13.26
C ASN A 118 1.46 1.86 -13.53
N ARG A 119 0.45 1.72 -14.39
CA ARG A 119 -0.14 0.44 -14.81
C ARG A 119 0.87 -0.53 -15.44
N LYS A 120 1.84 -0.01 -16.21
CA LYS A 120 2.89 -0.83 -16.83
C LYS A 120 3.74 -1.54 -15.76
N ALA A 121 4.15 -0.81 -14.72
CA ALA A 121 4.91 -1.37 -13.61
C ALA A 121 4.12 -2.44 -12.83
N LEU A 122 2.81 -2.26 -12.67
CA LEU A 122 1.94 -3.28 -12.09
C LEU A 122 1.90 -4.56 -12.93
N GLY A 123 1.77 -4.44 -14.25
CA GLY A 123 1.79 -5.57 -15.17
C GLY A 123 3.14 -6.30 -15.19
N GLU A 124 4.25 -5.56 -15.14
CA GLU A 124 5.61 -6.13 -15.04
C GLU A 124 5.81 -6.88 -13.72
N TRP A 125 5.30 -6.33 -12.59
CA TRP A 125 5.33 -7.04 -11.32
C TRP A 125 4.45 -8.30 -11.33
N LEU A 126 3.27 -8.26 -11.97
CA LEU A 126 2.43 -9.46 -12.13
C LEU A 126 3.16 -10.56 -12.90
N ILE A 127 3.81 -10.22 -14.02
CA ILE A 127 4.62 -11.18 -14.79
C ILE A 127 5.72 -11.78 -13.92
N PHE A 128 6.45 -10.94 -13.17
CA PHE A 128 7.47 -11.36 -12.22
C PHE A 128 6.89 -12.35 -11.19
N ALA A 129 5.79 -12.00 -10.54
CA ALA A 129 5.18 -12.81 -9.49
C ALA A 129 4.72 -14.18 -10.01
N VAL A 130 4.07 -14.21 -11.19
CA VAL A 130 3.63 -15.47 -11.84
C VAL A 130 4.84 -16.34 -12.22
N ARG A 131 5.89 -15.77 -12.78
CA ARG A 131 7.11 -16.50 -13.17
C ARG A 131 7.85 -17.11 -11.98
N ASN A 132 7.80 -16.43 -10.84
CA ASN A 132 8.43 -16.89 -9.61
C ASN A 132 7.46 -17.62 -8.66
N GLN A 133 6.27 -17.99 -9.16
CA GLN A 133 5.27 -18.78 -8.44
C GLN A 133 4.82 -18.15 -7.11
N ILE A 134 4.80 -16.82 -7.02
CA ILE A 134 4.25 -16.10 -5.86
C ILE A 134 2.74 -16.33 -5.83
N PRO A 135 2.18 -16.84 -4.73
CA PRO A 135 0.75 -17.12 -4.64
C PRO A 135 -0.06 -15.82 -4.49
N PHE A 136 -1.17 -15.74 -5.22
CA PHE A 136 -2.14 -14.65 -5.10
C PHE A 136 -3.37 -15.10 -4.33
N THR A 137 -3.98 -14.16 -3.59
CA THR A 137 -5.27 -14.34 -2.91
C THR A 137 -6.43 -13.73 -3.71
N GLY A 138 -6.16 -12.81 -4.63
CA GLY A 138 -7.19 -12.18 -5.46
C GLY A 138 -6.66 -11.17 -6.46
N PHE A 139 -7.57 -10.70 -7.32
CA PHE A 139 -7.36 -9.64 -8.31
C PHE A 139 -8.63 -8.80 -8.37
N ALA A 140 -8.51 -7.49 -8.52
CA ALA A 140 -9.68 -6.61 -8.64
C ALA A 140 -9.42 -5.41 -9.54
N ASP A 141 -10.46 -4.98 -10.22
CA ASP A 141 -10.61 -3.66 -10.80
C ASP A 141 -11.51 -2.84 -9.89
N HIS A 142 -10.96 -1.77 -9.32
CA HIS A 142 -11.68 -0.91 -8.37
C HIS A 142 -12.28 0.34 -9.02
N LEU A 143 -12.29 0.46 -10.34
CA LEU A 143 -12.61 1.64 -11.13
C LEU A 143 -11.59 2.78 -10.98
N VAL A 144 -11.10 3.03 -9.78
CA VAL A 144 -10.06 4.03 -9.48
C VAL A 144 -8.65 3.45 -9.61
N SER A 145 -8.50 2.13 -9.51
CA SER A 145 -7.21 1.42 -9.54
C SER A 145 -7.38 -0.02 -10.02
N GLU A 146 -6.27 -0.66 -10.38
CA GLU A 146 -6.18 -2.10 -10.65
C GLU A 146 -5.27 -2.73 -9.61
N ALA A 147 -5.69 -3.85 -9.00
CA ALA A 147 -5.09 -4.40 -7.78
C ALA A 147 -4.85 -5.91 -7.84
N LEU A 148 -3.75 -6.33 -7.20
CA LEU A 148 -3.30 -7.71 -7.06
C LEU A 148 -3.08 -7.98 -5.58
N TYR A 149 -3.68 -9.06 -5.04
CA TYR A 149 -3.64 -9.37 -3.61
C TYR A 149 -2.84 -10.62 -3.32
N LEU A 150 -2.06 -10.59 -2.24
CA LEU A 150 -1.29 -11.71 -1.72
C LEU A 150 -1.11 -11.56 -0.20
N ASP A 151 -0.55 -12.59 0.41
CA ASP A 151 -0.12 -12.52 1.82
C ASP A 151 1.39 -12.65 1.91
N ASP A 152 1.99 -12.00 2.91
CA ASP A 152 3.37 -12.21 3.27
C ASP A 152 3.56 -13.56 4.01
N PRO A 153 4.80 -14.01 4.28
CA PRO A 153 5.06 -15.30 4.94
C PRO A 153 4.45 -15.46 6.34
N GLU A 154 4.10 -14.35 7.02
CA GLU A 154 3.43 -14.37 8.33
C GLU A 154 1.92 -14.12 8.24
N GLY A 155 1.39 -14.04 7.01
CA GLY A 155 -0.04 -13.91 6.72
C GLY A 155 -0.57 -12.48 6.81
N ASN A 156 0.28 -11.46 6.75
CA ASN A 156 -0.20 -10.08 6.61
C ASN A 156 -0.63 -9.84 5.15
N GLY A 157 -1.81 -9.27 4.98
CA GLY A 157 -2.34 -8.97 3.66
C GLY A 157 -1.55 -7.87 2.95
N ILE A 158 -1.35 -8.04 1.67
CA ILE A 158 -0.68 -7.12 0.76
C ILE A 158 -1.59 -6.87 -0.43
N GLU A 159 -1.65 -5.63 -0.83
CA GLU A 159 -2.14 -5.21 -2.14
C GLU A 159 -0.99 -4.59 -2.93
N VAL A 160 -0.77 -5.02 -4.16
CA VAL A 160 0.10 -4.33 -5.13
C VAL A 160 -0.79 -3.77 -6.21
N TYR A 161 -0.77 -2.46 -6.41
CA TYR A 161 -1.75 -1.81 -7.26
C TYR A 161 -1.18 -0.63 -8.04
N ALA A 162 -1.92 -0.18 -9.03
CA ALA A 162 -1.66 1.07 -9.74
C ALA A 162 -2.96 1.86 -9.89
N ASP A 163 -2.88 3.15 -9.62
CA ASP A 163 -3.98 4.07 -9.85
C ASP A 163 -4.28 4.24 -11.34
N ARG A 164 -5.55 4.41 -11.65
CA ARG A 164 -5.97 5.07 -12.88
C ARG A 164 -5.76 6.57 -12.73
N SER A 165 -5.74 7.29 -13.84
CA SER A 165 -5.67 8.76 -13.79
C SER A 165 -6.75 9.33 -12.89
N PRO A 166 -6.43 10.22 -11.94
CA PRO A 166 -7.45 10.90 -11.12
C PRO A 166 -8.50 11.66 -11.95
N MET A 167 -8.17 12.00 -13.20
CA MET A 167 -9.11 12.62 -14.14
C MET A 167 -10.20 11.66 -14.63
N ASP A 168 -9.98 10.35 -14.49
CA ASP A 168 -10.92 9.31 -14.88
C ASP A 168 -11.81 8.85 -13.70
N TRP A 169 -11.56 9.35 -12.49
CA TRP A 169 -12.37 9.00 -11.32
C TRP A 169 -13.69 9.75 -11.34
N HIS A 170 -14.78 9.02 -11.15
CA HIS A 170 -16.11 9.61 -11.06
C HIS A 170 -16.46 9.97 -9.63
N TRP A 171 -16.80 11.23 -9.39
CA TRP A 171 -17.18 11.75 -8.09
C TRP A 171 -18.64 12.23 -8.08
N THR A 172 -19.42 11.79 -7.09
CA THR A 172 -20.80 12.25 -6.86
C THR A 172 -20.95 12.68 -5.40
N ASN A 173 -21.22 13.97 -5.15
CA ASN A 173 -21.38 14.51 -3.79
C ASN A 173 -20.20 14.16 -2.85
N ASN A 174 -18.97 14.33 -3.28
CA ASN A 174 -17.72 13.98 -2.60
C ASN A 174 -17.49 12.47 -2.37
N PHE A 175 -18.30 11.59 -2.92
CA PHE A 175 -18.06 10.16 -2.94
C PHE A 175 -17.50 9.74 -4.30
N VAL A 176 -16.42 8.98 -4.25
CA VAL A 176 -15.81 8.40 -5.46
C VAL A 176 -16.43 7.05 -5.77
N ASP A 177 -16.72 6.81 -7.04
CA ASP A 177 -17.23 5.51 -7.48
C ASP A 177 -16.12 4.47 -7.40
N MET A 178 -16.32 3.43 -6.59
CA MET A 178 -15.45 2.27 -6.48
C MET A 178 -16.25 0.98 -6.59
N ALA A 179 -15.63 -0.04 -7.18
CA ALA A 179 -16.19 -1.38 -7.32
C ALA A 179 -15.16 -2.45 -6.92
N THR A 180 -15.56 -3.71 -7.03
CA THR A 180 -14.65 -4.86 -6.97
C THR A 180 -15.02 -5.77 -8.12
N ASP A 181 -14.65 -5.34 -9.32
CA ASP A 181 -14.91 -6.04 -10.55
C ASP A 181 -13.75 -6.99 -10.91
N PRO A 182 -13.96 -8.01 -11.75
CA PRO A 182 -12.89 -8.86 -12.24
C PRO A 182 -11.85 -8.06 -13.02
N LEU A 183 -10.57 -8.20 -12.64
CA LEU A 183 -9.46 -7.59 -13.37
C LEU A 183 -9.24 -8.27 -14.72
N ASP A 184 -9.11 -7.49 -15.80
CA ASP A 184 -8.67 -7.96 -17.11
C ASP A 184 -7.15 -8.17 -17.14
N VAL A 185 -6.72 -9.32 -16.63
CA VAL A 185 -5.30 -9.70 -16.51
C VAL A 185 -4.60 -9.76 -17.86
N ASP A 186 -5.28 -10.29 -18.91
CA ASP A 186 -4.70 -10.39 -20.24
C ASP A 186 -4.40 -9.00 -20.82
N ASN A 187 -5.28 -8.04 -20.61
CA ASN A 187 -5.08 -6.65 -21.00
C ASN A 187 -3.99 -5.96 -20.19
N LEU A 188 -3.90 -6.24 -18.87
CA LEU A 188 -2.87 -5.66 -18.00
C LEU A 188 -1.44 -6.02 -18.47
N VAL A 189 -1.22 -7.25 -18.92
CA VAL A 189 0.10 -7.73 -19.35
C VAL A 189 0.34 -7.64 -20.85
N ALA A 190 -0.63 -7.17 -21.64
CA ALA A 190 -0.54 -7.12 -23.09
C ALA A 190 0.66 -6.29 -23.56
N GLY A 191 1.52 -6.88 -24.40
CA GLY A 191 2.69 -6.21 -24.98
C GLY A 191 3.87 -6.00 -24.03
N LEU A 192 3.79 -6.48 -22.78
CA LEU A 192 4.90 -6.39 -21.83
C LEU A 192 5.93 -7.52 -22.04
N PRO A 193 7.21 -7.27 -21.72
CA PRO A 193 8.24 -8.31 -21.72
C PRO A 193 7.88 -9.44 -20.74
N MET A 194 8.03 -10.69 -21.19
CA MET A 194 7.74 -11.85 -20.33
C MET A 194 8.96 -12.32 -19.51
N GLU A 195 10.05 -11.59 -19.55
CA GLU A 195 11.27 -11.87 -18.78
C GLU A 195 11.12 -11.31 -17.37
N ALA A 196 11.49 -12.10 -16.37
CA ALA A 196 11.43 -11.69 -14.97
C ALA A 196 12.44 -12.50 -14.15
N HIS A 197 13.23 -11.82 -13.35
CA HIS A 197 14.28 -12.41 -12.52
C HIS A 197 14.13 -12.01 -11.06
N MET A 198 14.47 -12.93 -10.17
CA MET A 198 14.67 -12.65 -8.74
C MET A 198 16.06 -12.02 -8.50
N PRO A 199 16.19 -11.05 -7.60
CA PRO A 199 15.11 -10.34 -6.89
C PRO A 199 14.38 -9.36 -7.81
N TYR A 200 13.10 -9.05 -7.48
CA TYR A 200 12.43 -7.91 -8.07
C TYR A 200 13.04 -6.61 -7.54
N VAL A 201 13.04 -5.59 -8.34
CA VAL A 201 13.46 -4.24 -7.93
C VAL A 201 12.31 -3.28 -8.20
N ALA A 202 11.75 -2.71 -7.15
CA ALA A 202 10.66 -1.75 -7.27
C ALA A 202 11.13 -0.53 -8.11
N PRO A 203 10.29 -0.04 -9.03
CA PRO A 203 10.63 1.13 -9.83
C PRO A 203 10.69 2.40 -8.97
N SER A 204 11.38 3.43 -9.47
CA SER A 204 11.33 4.76 -8.86
C SER A 204 9.89 5.28 -8.82
N GLY A 205 9.52 5.97 -7.74
CA GLY A 205 8.16 6.42 -7.48
C GLY A 205 7.24 5.39 -6.80
N PHE A 206 7.75 4.17 -6.50
CA PHE A 206 7.04 3.20 -5.68
C PHE A 206 6.81 3.73 -4.25
N ARG A 207 5.57 3.63 -3.73
CA ARG A 207 5.17 4.16 -2.41
C ARG A 207 4.14 3.25 -1.73
N ILE A 208 3.77 3.56 -0.49
CA ILE A 208 2.53 3.07 0.11
C ILE A 208 1.44 4.09 -0.20
N GLY A 209 0.39 3.69 -0.89
CA GLY A 209 -0.71 4.59 -1.21
C GLY A 209 -1.82 4.56 -0.18
N HIS A 210 -2.11 3.38 0.40
CA HIS A 210 -3.10 3.25 1.47
C HIS A 210 -2.81 2.08 2.42
N VAL A 211 -3.46 2.12 3.57
CA VAL A 211 -3.51 1.00 4.52
C VAL A 211 -4.97 0.66 4.80
N HIS A 212 -5.33 -0.60 4.69
CA HIS A 212 -6.66 -1.08 5.02
C HIS A 212 -6.64 -1.77 6.37
N LEU A 213 -7.53 -1.33 7.26
CA LEU A 213 -7.60 -1.76 8.65
C LEU A 213 -8.82 -2.65 8.90
N ARG A 214 -8.65 -3.67 9.72
CA ARG A 214 -9.75 -4.32 10.42
C ARG A 214 -10.07 -3.51 11.66
N VAL A 215 -11.32 -3.12 11.83
CA VAL A 215 -11.81 -2.32 12.97
C VAL A 215 -13.00 -3.01 13.62
N GLY A 216 -13.34 -2.65 14.86
CA GLY A 216 -14.51 -3.22 15.53
C GLY A 216 -15.83 -2.56 15.15
N ASN A 217 -15.80 -1.29 14.69
CA ASN A 217 -16.97 -0.48 14.38
C ASN A 217 -16.60 0.63 13.39
N VAL A 218 -17.31 0.70 12.27
CA VAL A 218 -17.02 1.67 11.20
C VAL A 218 -17.26 3.11 11.66
N ALA A 219 -18.35 3.37 12.38
CA ALA A 219 -18.65 4.74 12.83
C ALA A 219 -17.57 5.27 13.81
N LYS A 220 -17.08 4.43 14.72
CA LYS A 220 -15.95 4.82 15.60
C LYS A 220 -14.65 5.06 14.82
N ALA A 221 -14.43 4.33 13.73
CA ALA A 221 -13.29 4.60 12.85
C ALA A 221 -13.46 5.96 12.18
N GLU A 222 -14.64 6.27 11.66
CA GLU A 222 -14.94 7.57 11.08
C GLU A 222 -14.77 8.70 12.10
N ASP A 223 -15.26 8.54 13.33
CA ASP A 223 -15.11 9.52 14.41
C ASP A 223 -13.62 9.84 14.66
N PHE A 224 -12.73 8.83 14.64
CA PHE A 224 -11.30 9.05 14.83
C PHE A 224 -10.62 9.59 13.56
N TYR A 225 -10.77 8.92 12.42
CA TYR A 225 -10.00 9.27 11.21
C TYR A 225 -10.51 10.58 10.56
N ILE A 226 -11.79 10.91 10.68
CA ILE A 226 -12.34 12.20 10.24
C ILE A 226 -12.18 13.25 11.34
N GLY A 227 -12.76 12.97 12.52
CA GLY A 227 -12.87 13.96 13.59
C GLY A 227 -11.54 14.32 14.21
N THR A 228 -10.61 13.37 14.30
CA THR A 228 -9.30 13.56 14.93
C THR A 228 -8.19 13.69 13.90
N ALA A 229 -8.00 12.71 13.03
CA ALA A 229 -6.91 12.72 12.05
C ALA A 229 -7.10 13.77 10.94
N GLY A 230 -8.34 14.14 10.60
CA GLY A 230 -8.61 15.18 9.61
C GLY A 230 -8.70 14.65 8.18
N LEU A 231 -9.02 13.38 8.03
CA LEU A 231 -9.39 12.81 6.74
C LEU A 231 -10.86 13.11 6.41
N GLU A 232 -11.26 12.84 5.20
CA GLU A 232 -12.62 12.97 4.68
C GLU A 232 -13.15 11.61 4.26
N LEU A 233 -14.46 11.37 4.39
CA LEU A 233 -15.10 10.17 3.88
C LEU A 233 -15.24 10.28 2.36
N THR A 234 -14.58 9.36 1.64
CA THR A 234 -14.59 9.34 0.17
C THR A 234 -15.49 8.23 -0.39
N GLN A 235 -15.73 7.16 0.38
CA GLN A 235 -16.69 6.11 0.02
C GLN A 235 -17.10 5.32 1.25
N ARG A 236 -18.30 4.74 1.21
CA ARG A 236 -18.80 3.84 2.25
C ARG A 236 -19.48 2.62 1.62
N LEU A 237 -19.05 1.43 2.04
CA LEU A 237 -19.74 0.20 1.66
C LEU A 237 -20.77 -0.15 2.73
N GLN A 238 -21.94 0.48 2.65
CA GLN A 238 -23.02 0.35 3.65
C GLN A 238 -22.47 0.60 5.08
N ASN A 239 -22.72 -0.33 6.02
CA ASN A 239 -22.21 -0.26 7.38
C ASN A 239 -21.03 -1.23 7.62
N SER A 240 -20.37 -1.70 6.55
CA SER A 240 -19.32 -2.74 6.64
C SER A 240 -17.92 -2.22 6.41
N ALA A 241 -17.75 -1.13 5.66
CA ALA A 241 -16.47 -0.48 5.46
C ALA A 241 -16.64 1.01 5.17
N ALA A 242 -15.62 1.80 5.52
CA ALA A 242 -15.43 3.20 5.15
C ALA A 242 -14.06 3.38 4.50
N PHE A 243 -14.00 4.29 3.53
CA PHE A 243 -12.79 4.68 2.82
C PHE A 243 -12.58 6.17 3.04
N LEU A 244 -11.38 6.54 3.47
CA LEU A 244 -11.09 7.88 3.97
C LEU A 244 -9.80 8.40 3.37
N ALA A 245 -9.79 9.64 2.94
CA ALA A 245 -8.62 10.31 2.37
C ALA A 245 -8.56 11.78 2.74
N ASN A 246 -7.52 12.45 2.27
CA ASN A 246 -7.43 13.91 2.21
C ASN A 246 -7.07 14.31 0.78
N GLY A 247 -7.51 15.49 0.34
CA GLY A 247 -7.12 16.06 -0.94
C GLY A 247 -7.67 15.35 -2.19
N HIS A 248 -8.88 14.79 -2.13
CA HIS A 248 -9.53 14.10 -3.25
C HIS A 248 -8.82 12.82 -3.77
N TYR A 249 -7.98 12.19 -2.95
CA TYR A 249 -7.51 10.84 -3.24
C TYR A 249 -8.63 9.83 -2.93
N HIS A 250 -8.67 8.68 -3.62
CA HIS A 250 -9.76 7.70 -3.43
C HIS A 250 -9.79 7.15 -2.00
N HIS A 251 -8.66 6.78 -1.38
CA HIS A 251 -8.53 6.54 0.06
C HIS A 251 -7.07 6.32 0.48
N HIS A 252 -6.71 6.88 1.64
CA HIS A 252 -5.46 6.58 2.35
C HIS A 252 -5.68 5.56 3.46
N ILE A 253 -6.90 5.52 4.01
CA ILE A 253 -7.32 4.52 4.99
C ILE A 253 -8.60 3.84 4.48
N GLY A 254 -8.55 2.49 4.42
CA GLY A 254 -9.73 1.66 4.43
C GLY A 254 -9.99 1.15 5.85
N ALA A 255 -11.24 1.06 6.29
CA ALA A 255 -11.60 0.52 7.59
C ALA A 255 -12.81 -0.39 7.46
N ASN A 256 -12.67 -1.69 7.74
CA ASN A 256 -13.73 -2.67 7.60
C ASN A 256 -13.97 -3.49 8.88
N ILE A 257 -15.17 -4.09 8.96
CA ILE A 257 -15.59 -4.98 10.04
C ILE A 257 -15.93 -6.40 9.54
N TRP A 258 -15.42 -6.79 8.38
CA TRP A 258 -15.82 -8.04 7.73
C TRP A 258 -15.54 -9.28 8.57
N GLN A 259 -14.43 -9.29 9.29
CA GLN A 259 -14.01 -10.39 10.16
C GLN A 259 -13.95 -9.99 11.64
N SER A 260 -13.92 -8.68 11.93
CA SER A 260 -13.56 -8.09 13.23
C SER A 260 -14.71 -7.28 13.88
N ARG A 261 -15.96 -7.51 13.45
CA ARG A 261 -17.12 -6.80 14.02
C ARG A 261 -17.16 -6.93 15.54
N ASN A 262 -17.30 -5.78 16.24
CA ASN A 262 -17.29 -5.65 17.70
C ASN A 262 -15.94 -5.99 18.37
N ALA A 263 -14.84 -6.07 17.61
CA ALA A 263 -13.51 -6.21 18.20
C ALA A 263 -13.24 -5.04 19.16
N GLY A 264 -12.66 -5.38 20.32
CA GLY A 264 -12.14 -4.43 21.29
C GLY A 264 -10.70 -4.03 21.01
N LEU A 265 -10.01 -3.52 22.04
CA LEU A 265 -8.59 -3.20 21.99
C LEU A 265 -7.77 -4.42 21.55
N ARG A 266 -6.84 -4.19 20.64
CA ARG A 266 -5.88 -5.20 20.18
C ARG A 266 -4.78 -5.37 21.23
N SER A 267 -4.37 -6.62 21.46
CA SER A 267 -3.27 -6.91 22.38
C SER A 267 -1.95 -6.36 21.85
N ASP A 268 -1.15 -5.74 22.73
CA ASP A 268 0.20 -5.28 22.43
C ASP A 268 1.18 -6.41 22.14
N THR A 269 0.85 -7.64 22.57
CA THR A 269 1.65 -8.85 22.29
C THR A 269 1.29 -9.52 20.99
N MET A 270 0.43 -8.94 20.15
CA MET A 270 0.02 -9.51 18.88
C MET A 270 0.93 -9.04 17.72
N LEU A 271 1.35 -9.98 16.86
CA LEU A 271 2.07 -9.69 15.61
C LEU A 271 1.19 -8.94 14.60
N GLY A 272 1.74 -8.51 13.48
CA GLY A 272 1.06 -7.74 12.45
C GLY A 272 1.25 -6.24 12.66
N LEU A 273 0.25 -5.43 12.37
CA LEU A 273 0.38 -3.97 12.35
C LEU A 273 0.98 -3.41 13.64
N ASP A 274 2.05 -2.64 13.50
CA ASP A 274 2.66 -1.87 14.59
C ASP A 274 2.19 -0.42 14.58
N PHE A 275 2.31 0.25 13.43
CA PHE A 275 1.86 1.63 13.25
C PHE A 275 1.49 1.93 11.80
N VAL A 276 0.74 3.02 11.61
CA VAL A 276 0.56 3.72 10.35
C VAL A 276 1.06 5.15 10.53
N ALA A 277 1.91 5.65 9.64
CA ALA A 277 2.40 7.02 9.67
C ALA A 277 1.89 7.83 8.48
N PHE A 278 1.40 9.02 8.76
CA PHE A 278 1.00 10.01 7.76
C PHE A 278 2.09 11.08 7.62
N SER A 279 2.41 11.44 6.39
CA SER A 279 2.99 12.74 6.08
C SER A 279 1.87 13.77 6.13
N THR A 280 2.04 14.83 6.89
CA THR A 280 0.99 15.83 7.16
C THR A 280 1.55 17.21 6.88
N ALA A 281 0.88 17.98 6.02
CA ALA A 281 1.28 19.36 5.73
C ALA A 281 1.37 20.18 7.02
N GLU A 282 2.46 20.91 7.19
CA GLU A 282 2.78 21.63 8.43
C GLU A 282 1.63 22.51 8.93
N PRO A 283 0.90 23.27 8.09
CA PRO A 283 -0.24 24.07 8.56
C PRO A 283 -1.39 23.27 9.20
N LEU A 284 -1.46 21.95 8.96
CA LEU A 284 -2.49 21.08 9.51
C LEU A 284 -2.11 20.49 10.86
N MET A 285 -0.83 20.51 11.25
CA MET A 285 -0.33 19.93 12.50
C MET A 285 -0.92 20.61 13.74
N ASP A 286 -1.05 21.94 13.77
CA ASP A 286 -1.65 22.67 14.89
C ASP A 286 -3.14 22.34 15.06
N GLY A 287 -3.87 22.24 13.95
CA GLY A 287 -5.26 21.80 13.94
C GLY A 287 -5.42 20.37 14.49
N LEU A 288 -4.51 19.48 14.12
CA LEU A 288 -4.47 18.09 14.64
C LEU A 288 -4.25 18.09 16.16
N ARG A 289 -3.28 18.84 16.68
CA ARG A 289 -3.05 18.97 18.14
C ARG A 289 -4.29 19.46 18.86
N GLY A 290 -4.98 20.43 18.29
CA GLY A 290 -6.25 20.95 18.84
C GLY A 290 -7.33 19.90 18.92
N ARG A 291 -7.53 19.11 17.86
CA ARG A 291 -8.54 18.02 17.80
C ARG A 291 -8.20 16.89 18.75
N LEU A 292 -6.93 16.46 18.85
CA LEU A 292 -6.48 15.44 19.80
C LEU A 292 -6.75 15.84 21.25
N LYS A 293 -6.43 17.10 21.62
CA LYS A 293 -6.73 17.63 22.95
C LYS A 293 -8.23 17.69 23.24
N ALA A 294 -9.02 18.11 22.27
CA ALA A 294 -10.47 18.20 22.41
C ALA A 294 -11.14 16.83 22.53
N ALA A 295 -10.61 15.81 21.84
CA ALA A 295 -11.10 14.44 21.91
C ALA A 295 -10.74 13.75 23.25
N GLY A 296 -9.85 14.33 24.07
CA GLY A 296 -9.37 13.73 25.33
C GLY A 296 -8.59 12.42 25.08
N GLY A 297 -8.08 12.21 23.87
CA GLY A 297 -7.34 11.04 23.49
C GLY A 297 -5.91 11.05 24.03
N ASP A 298 -5.36 9.86 24.29
CA ASP A 298 -3.94 9.69 24.61
C ASP A 298 -3.10 9.92 23.36
N PHE A 299 -2.21 10.92 23.39
CA PHE A 299 -1.20 11.14 22.36
C PHE A 299 0.12 11.59 22.99
N SER A 300 1.20 11.37 22.25
CA SER A 300 2.54 11.80 22.63
C SER A 300 3.20 12.56 21.49
N GLU A 301 4.15 13.41 21.82
CA GLU A 301 4.94 14.16 20.85
C GLU A 301 6.42 13.77 21.00
N GLN A 302 7.08 13.45 19.88
CA GLN A 302 8.51 13.18 19.82
C GLN A 302 9.14 14.05 18.74
N GLY A 303 9.80 15.13 19.13
CA GLY A 303 10.15 16.20 18.20
C GLY A 303 8.88 16.78 17.58
N ASP A 304 8.83 16.80 16.25
CA ASP A 304 7.67 17.32 15.51
C ASP A 304 6.63 16.23 15.18
N MET A 305 6.94 14.95 15.42
CA MET A 305 6.03 13.84 15.22
C MET A 305 5.01 13.77 16.37
N ILE A 306 3.75 13.56 16.00
CA ILE A 306 2.66 13.24 16.94
C ILE A 306 2.29 11.78 16.76
N GLU A 307 2.21 11.01 17.86
CA GLU A 307 1.67 9.65 17.87
C GLU A 307 0.39 9.61 18.71
N ALA A 308 -0.69 9.10 18.16
CA ALA A 308 -1.98 8.89 18.82
C ALA A 308 -2.42 7.43 18.66
N LEU A 309 -3.32 6.98 19.53
CA LEU A 309 -3.94 5.66 19.40
C LEU A 309 -5.34 5.79 18.80
N ASP A 310 -5.65 4.93 17.81
CA ASP A 310 -7.01 4.78 17.35
C ASP A 310 -7.87 4.03 18.40
N PRO A 311 -9.19 3.90 18.23
CA PRO A 311 -10.06 3.24 19.21
C PRO A 311 -9.72 1.77 19.49
N TRP A 312 -8.86 1.15 18.72
CA TRP A 312 -8.43 -0.26 18.89
C TRP A 312 -6.95 -0.41 19.26
N GLY A 313 -6.28 0.70 19.56
CA GLY A 313 -4.88 0.71 19.98
C GLY A 313 -3.88 0.69 18.82
N THR A 314 -4.32 0.91 17.58
CA THR A 314 -3.39 1.13 16.46
C THR A 314 -2.64 2.43 16.66
N ARG A 315 -1.32 2.41 16.61
CA ARG A 315 -0.49 3.62 16.66
C ARG A 315 -0.61 4.36 15.32
N VAL A 316 -1.05 5.59 15.38
CA VAL A 316 -1.18 6.48 14.23
C VAL A 316 -0.23 7.66 14.43
N ARG A 317 0.75 7.76 13.54
CA ARG A 317 1.80 8.79 13.58
C ARG A 317 1.51 9.86 12.55
N PHE A 318 1.77 11.11 12.91
CA PHE A 318 1.67 12.25 12.01
C PHE A 318 3.03 12.94 12.01
N ILE A 319 3.66 12.97 10.84
CA ILE A 319 5.00 13.49 10.61
C ILE A 319 4.84 14.73 9.73
N PRO A 320 5.39 15.90 10.10
CA PRO A 320 5.37 17.06 9.24
C PRO A 320 5.93 16.71 7.85
N ALA A 321 5.23 17.15 6.80
CA ALA A 321 5.74 17.03 5.43
C ALA A 321 7.01 17.86 5.29
N ALA A 322 8.04 17.29 4.65
CA ALA A 322 9.31 17.94 4.42
C ALA A 322 9.22 19.08 3.38
#